data_e61b942d093ee31c45ac63ae09b3d88d
#
_entry.id   e61b942d093ee31c45ac63ae09b3d88d
#
_cell.length_a   1.000
_cell.length_b   1.000
_cell.length_c   1.000
_cell.angle_alpha   90.00
_cell.angle_beta   90.00
_cell.angle_gamma   90.00
#
_symmetry.space_group_name_H-M   'P 1'
#
loop_
_entity.id
_entity.type
_entity.pdbx_description
1 polymer ?
#
loop_
_entity_poly.entity_id
_entity_poly.type
_entity_poly.pdbx_seq_one_letter_code
_entity_poly.pdbx_strand_id
1 'polypeptide(L)'
;MKLFHWSLPAILVSLCACTVAPSPTAPSAVVTADSLSASDGFEPGFYRAFVQNAYEAPDRLEPIRILRGPLRIYLRTEDDSGRAIDRVTLDTTERTLIDTVRIWSGETFSVVQVERGNRTREKVAGWITVKWPTTSLGDRCGRSTVGVDGGLIELNATGACSCGMATAIYPRLVRHELGHAMGYYHTDDVADVMYGQAVSRAACDVLPSDRERRHARFAHSNRQ
;
A
#
# COMPACT_ATOMS: atom_id res chain seq x y z
N MET A 1 -20.73 58.72 45.03
CA MET A 1 -19.94 58.05 44.02
C MET A 1 -18.45 58.06 44.48
N LYS A 2 -17.99 56.88 44.97
CA LYS A 2 -16.56 56.72 45.39
C LYS A 2 -15.93 55.73 44.42
N LEU A 3 -14.96 56.21 43.64
CA LEU A 3 -14.15 55.40 42.72
C LEU A 3 -13.05 54.71 43.54
N PHE A 4 -13.07 53.39 43.55
CA PHE A 4 -11.97 52.57 44.10
C PHE A 4 -10.96 52.30 43.00
N HIS A 5 -9.74 52.77 43.20
CA HIS A 5 -8.58 52.43 42.39
C HIS A 5 -7.97 51.13 42.94
N TRP A 6 -7.93 50.11 42.11
CA TRP A 6 -7.16 48.88 42.42
C TRP A 6 -5.85 48.93 41.65
N SER A 7 -4.76 49.01 42.38
CA SER A 7 -3.42 48.87 41.84
C SER A 7 -3.03 47.41 41.85
N LEU A 8 -2.74 46.84 40.69
CA LEU A 8 -2.21 45.48 40.53
C LEU A 8 -0.66 45.53 40.59
N PRO A 9 0.01 44.65 41.35
CA PRO A 9 1.45 44.54 41.33
C PRO A 9 1.91 43.75 40.08
N ALA A 10 2.88 44.32 39.37
CA ALA A 10 3.56 43.65 38.27
C ALA A 10 4.52 42.56 38.81
N ILE A 11 4.23 41.31 38.50
CA ILE A 11 5.13 40.19 38.74
C ILE A 11 6.09 40.06 37.56
N LEU A 12 7.37 40.39 37.79
CA LEU A 12 8.45 40.10 36.85
C LEU A 12 8.75 38.57 36.90
N VAL A 13 8.36 37.87 35.85
CA VAL A 13 8.79 36.48 35.63
C VAL A 13 10.11 36.52 34.87
N SER A 14 11.19 36.20 35.55
CA SER A 14 12.52 36.00 34.93
C SER A 14 12.55 34.67 34.19
N LEU A 15 12.48 34.69 32.85
CA LEU A 15 12.65 33.54 32.01
C LEU A 15 14.15 33.22 31.88
N CYS A 16 14.59 32.21 32.59
CA CYS A 16 15.91 31.61 32.40
C CYS A 16 15.87 30.81 31.08
N ALA A 17 16.40 31.33 30.00
CA ALA A 17 16.57 30.65 28.75
C ALA A 17 17.78 29.68 28.84
N CYS A 18 17.53 28.42 29.13
CA CYS A 18 18.53 27.38 28.93
C CYS A 18 18.66 27.13 27.41
N THR A 19 19.70 27.63 26.80
CA THR A 19 20.11 27.26 25.44
C THR A 19 20.70 25.87 25.48
N VAL A 20 19.89 24.88 25.08
CA VAL A 20 20.39 23.52 24.79
C VAL A 20 21.13 23.61 23.45
N ALA A 21 22.45 23.41 23.47
CA ALA A 21 23.23 23.28 22.27
C ALA A 21 22.74 22.06 21.47
N PRO A 22 22.52 22.16 20.13
CA PRO A 22 22.15 21.02 19.31
C PRO A 22 23.31 20.01 19.35
N SER A 23 23.02 18.79 19.79
CA SER A 23 23.96 17.67 19.67
C SER A 23 24.27 17.48 18.18
N PRO A 24 25.54 17.22 17.80
CA PRO A 24 25.89 16.94 16.41
C PRO A 24 25.11 15.70 15.96
N THR A 25 24.23 15.88 15.00
CA THR A 25 23.52 14.79 14.32
C THR A 25 24.59 13.95 13.62
N ALA A 26 24.82 12.73 14.12
CA ALA A 26 25.66 11.78 13.41
C ALA A 26 25.11 11.61 11.97
N PRO A 27 25.96 11.59 10.94
CA PRO A 27 25.49 11.36 9.58
C PRO A 27 24.78 10.03 9.55
N SER A 28 23.49 10.02 9.15
CA SER A 28 22.75 8.79 8.91
C SER A 28 23.52 8.00 7.87
N ALA A 29 24.04 6.85 8.24
CA ALA A 29 24.70 5.96 7.31
C ALA A 29 23.68 5.61 6.20
N VAL A 30 23.99 5.98 4.97
CA VAL A 30 23.25 5.54 3.80
C VAL A 30 23.51 4.04 3.69
N VAL A 31 22.54 3.23 4.10
CA VAL A 31 22.60 1.77 3.91
C VAL A 31 22.44 1.53 2.41
N THR A 32 23.54 1.28 1.71
CA THR A 32 23.52 0.87 0.31
C THR A 32 23.02 -0.58 0.23
N ALA A 33 22.42 -0.96 -0.90
CA ALA A 33 21.93 -2.34 -1.13
C ALA A 33 23.05 -3.39 -0.87
N ASP A 34 24.31 -3.00 -1.05
CA ASP A 34 25.49 -3.84 -0.82
C ASP A 34 25.83 -4.06 0.67
N SER A 35 25.26 -3.25 1.58
CA SER A 35 25.47 -3.40 3.03
C SER A 35 24.45 -4.29 3.71
N LEU A 36 23.39 -4.73 2.98
CA LEU A 36 22.45 -5.72 3.47
C LEU A 36 23.08 -7.10 3.29
N SER A 37 23.53 -7.68 4.39
CA SER A 37 24.21 -8.98 4.34
C SER A 37 23.23 -10.10 3.97
N ALA A 38 23.73 -11.13 3.28
CA ALA A 38 22.98 -12.36 3.01
C ALA A 38 22.42 -13.02 4.29
N SER A 39 22.99 -12.70 5.47
CA SER A 39 22.53 -13.18 6.78
C SER A 39 21.09 -12.76 7.13
N ASP A 40 20.61 -11.64 6.56
CA ASP A 40 19.25 -11.13 6.83
C ASP A 40 18.22 -11.67 5.82
N GLY A 41 18.64 -12.56 4.93
CA GLY A 41 17.79 -13.16 3.90
C GLY A 41 17.42 -12.16 2.79
N PHE A 42 18.24 -11.14 2.57
CA PHE A 42 18.11 -10.26 1.42
C PHE A 42 18.56 -10.97 0.15
N GLU A 43 17.71 -10.96 -0.87
CA GLU A 43 17.96 -11.57 -2.18
C GLU A 43 17.97 -10.47 -3.25
N PRO A 44 19.16 -10.00 -3.70
CA PRO A 44 19.25 -8.87 -4.63
C PRO A 44 18.51 -9.08 -5.95
N GLY A 45 18.52 -10.30 -6.48
CA GLY A 45 17.81 -10.65 -7.71
C GLY A 45 16.29 -10.53 -7.54
N PHE A 46 15.75 -11.12 -6.46
CA PHE A 46 14.35 -11.00 -6.13
C PHE A 46 13.95 -9.55 -5.86
N TYR A 47 14.74 -8.81 -5.09
CA TYR A 47 14.45 -7.41 -4.79
C TYR A 47 14.31 -6.58 -6.07
N ARG A 48 15.24 -6.74 -7.05
CA ARG A 48 15.13 -6.04 -8.34
C ARG A 48 13.90 -6.45 -9.15
N ALA A 49 13.55 -7.73 -9.18
CA ALA A 49 12.31 -8.18 -9.80
C ALA A 49 11.10 -7.50 -9.14
N PHE A 50 11.06 -7.52 -7.82
CA PHE A 50 9.93 -7.12 -7.00
C PHE A 50 9.68 -5.60 -6.95
N VAL A 51 10.75 -4.74 -7.00
CA VAL A 51 10.60 -3.28 -6.89
C VAL A 51 11.03 -2.50 -8.14
N GLN A 52 11.67 -3.14 -9.12
CA GLN A 52 12.18 -2.49 -10.33
C GLN A 52 11.78 -3.22 -11.63
N ASN A 53 10.84 -4.17 -11.55
CA ASN A 53 10.34 -4.92 -12.71
C ASN A 53 11.40 -5.74 -13.47
N ALA A 54 12.47 -6.20 -12.80
CA ALA A 54 13.53 -6.93 -13.49
C ALA A 54 13.09 -8.30 -14.01
N TYR A 55 11.98 -8.86 -13.54
CA TYR A 55 11.45 -10.14 -14.05
C TYR A 55 10.87 -9.98 -15.45
N GLU A 56 10.04 -8.96 -15.70
CA GLU A 56 9.39 -8.74 -17.00
C GLU A 56 10.24 -7.88 -17.95
N ALA A 57 11.10 -7.03 -17.42
CA ALA A 57 11.92 -6.11 -18.18
C ALA A 57 13.37 -6.07 -17.64
N PRO A 58 14.16 -7.17 -17.76
CA PRO A 58 15.49 -7.26 -17.17
C PRO A 58 16.47 -6.22 -17.70
N ASP A 59 16.33 -5.82 -18.96
CA ASP A 59 17.20 -4.85 -19.64
C ASP A 59 16.77 -3.39 -19.40
N ARG A 60 15.62 -3.18 -18.77
CA ARG A 60 15.07 -1.84 -18.51
C ARG A 60 14.41 -1.78 -17.15
N LEU A 61 15.22 -1.59 -16.11
CA LEU A 61 14.71 -1.47 -14.75
C LEU A 61 13.82 -0.23 -14.59
N GLU A 62 12.65 -0.43 -13.98
CA GLU A 62 11.80 0.68 -13.58
C GLU A 62 12.33 1.38 -12.33
N PRO A 63 12.06 2.69 -12.15
CA PRO A 63 12.38 3.38 -10.92
C PRO A 63 11.60 2.78 -9.74
N ILE A 64 12.19 2.77 -8.56
CA ILE A 64 11.50 2.33 -7.33
C ILE A 64 10.41 3.34 -6.99
N ARG A 65 9.16 2.87 -6.88
CA ARG A 65 7.95 3.69 -6.67
C ARG A 65 7.14 3.23 -5.46
N ILE A 66 7.81 2.91 -4.37
CA ILE A 66 7.13 2.42 -3.16
C ILE A 66 6.33 3.55 -2.51
N LEU A 67 5.01 3.35 -2.37
CA LEU A 67 4.16 4.27 -1.62
C LEU A 67 4.56 4.29 -0.15
N ARG A 68 4.68 5.50 0.40
CA ARG A 68 5.11 5.73 1.78
C ARG A 68 4.07 6.53 2.53
N GLY A 69 3.90 6.20 3.80
CA GLY A 69 2.97 6.88 4.68
C GLY A 69 1.57 6.26 4.70
N PRO A 70 0.72 6.76 5.58
CA PRO A 70 -0.59 6.17 5.80
C PRO A 70 -1.47 6.29 4.56
N LEU A 71 -2.16 5.20 4.22
CA LEU A 71 -3.05 5.13 3.07
C LEU A 71 -4.51 5.33 3.46
N ARG A 72 -5.26 5.91 2.54
CA ARG A 72 -6.72 5.93 2.56
C ARG A 72 -7.24 5.14 1.37
N ILE A 73 -8.30 4.38 1.58
CA ILE A 73 -8.93 3.54 0.56
C ILE A 73 -10.33 4.04 0.29
N TYR A 74 -10.63 4.28 -0.98
CA TYR A 74 -11.98 4.54 -1.45
C TYR A 74 -12.47 3.32 -2.22
N LEU A 75 -13.47 2.64 -1.66
CA LEU A 75 -14.07 1.44 -2.26
C LEU A 75 -15.40 1.80 -2.90
N ARG A 76 -15.51 1.71 -4.21
CA ARG A 76 -16.77 1.93 -4.92
C ARG A 76 -17.78 0.84 -4.57
N THR A 77 -19.03 1.25 -4.36
CA THR A 77 -20.14 0.36 -4.03
C THR A 77 -20.94 -0.09 -5.25
N GLU A 78 -20.64 0.50 -6.41
CA GLU A 78 -21.28 0.22 -7.69
C GLU A 78 -20.22 0.00 -8.77
N ASP A 79 -20.56 -0.82 -9.75
CA ASP A 79 -19.77 -0.97 -10.97
C ASP A 79 -19.94 0.26 -11.91
N ASP A 80 -19.23 0.26 -13.03
CA ASP A 80 -19.28 1.38 -13.99
C ASP A 80 -20.63 1.51 -14.71
N SER A 81 -21.54 0.51 -14.59
CA SER A 81 -22.92 0.60 -15.08
C SER A 81 -23.90 1.12 -14.00
N GLY A 82 -23.46 1.36 -12.78
CA GLY A 82 -24.30 1.75 -11.64
C GLY A 82 -24.97 0.57 -10.92
N ARG A 83 -24.61 -0.67 -11.24
CA ARG A 83 -25.11 -1.85 -10.53
C ARG A 83 -24.36 -2.02 -9.22
N ALA A 84 -25.11 -2.21 -8.14
CA ALA A 84 -24.54 -2.43 -6.81
C ALA A 84 -23.67 -3.71 -6.77
N ILE A 85 -22.50 -3.60 -6.14
CA ILE A 85 -21.67 -4.73 -5.78
C ILE A 85 -22.25 -5.37 -4.51
N ASP A 86 -22.30 -6.69 -4.48
CA ASP A 86 -22.82 -7.40 -3.34
C ASP A 86 -22.01 -7.14 -2.06
N ARG A 87 -22.69 -7.17 -0.92
CA ARG A 87 -22.12 -6.82 0.37
C ARG A 87 -20.99 -7.74 0.78
N VAL A 88 -21.09 -9.04 0.49
CA VAL A 88 -20.06 -10.03 0.86
C VAL A 88 -18.77 -9.75 0.13
N THR A 89 -18.86 -9.43 -1.16
CA THR A 89 -17.70 -9.01 -1.98
C THR A 89 -17.08 -7.71 -1.44
N LEU A 90 -17.89 -6.68 -1.14
CA LEU A 90 -17.38 -5.42 -0.58
C LEU A 90 -16.69 -5.62 0.77
N ASP A 91 -17.33 -6.34 1.70
CA ASP A 91 -16.80 -6.56 3.05
C ASP A 91 -15.51 -7.41 3.03
N THR A 92 -15.44 -8.39 2.14
CA THR A 92 -14.24 -9.22 1.98
C THR A 92 -13.10 -8.44 1.34
N THR A 93 -13.39 -7.66 0.29
CA THR A 93 -12.40 -6.82 -0.38
C THR A 93 -11.81 -5.79 0.59
N GLU A 94 -12.65 -5.06 1.31
CA GLU A 94 -12.21 -4.07 2.29
C GLU A 94 -11.30 -4.68 3.36
N ARG A 95 -11.74 -5.78 3.98
CA ARG A 95 -10.97 -6.48 5.01
C ARG A 95 -9.61 -6.93 4.46
N THR A 96 -9.60 -7.53 3.26
CA THR A 96 -8.37 -7.98 2.61
C THR A 96 -7.42 -6.81 2.35
N LEU A 97 -7.92 -5.66 1.89
CA LEU A 97 -7.10 -4.47 1.66
C LEU A 97 -6.49 -3.95 2.96
N ILE A 98 -7.31 -3.80 4.02
CA ILE A 98 -6.84 -3.32 5.34
C ILE A 98 -5.72 -4.20 5.89
N ASP A 99 -5.94 -5.52 5.92
CA ASP A 99 -4.98 -6.48 6.46
C ASP A 99 -3.69 -6.51 5.65
N THR A 100 -3.79 -6.35 4.33
CA THR A 100 -2.66 -6.50 3.42
C THR A 100 -1.79 -5.24 3.32
N VAL A 101 -2.35 -4.03 3.47
CA VAL A 101 -1.54 -2.80 3.51
C VAL A 101 -0.43 -2.90 4.55
N ARG A 102 -0.73 -3.42 5.72
CA ARG A 102 0.25 -3.60 6.78
C ARG A 102 1.40 -4.52 6.35
N ILE A 103 1.09 -5.60 5.62
CA ILE A 103 2.10 -6.53 5.11
C ILE A 103 2.97 -5.85 4.04
N TRP A 104 2.33 -5.23 3.04
CA TRP A 104 3.04 -4.59 1.94
C TRP A 104 3.81 -3.32 2.35
N SER A 105 3.41 -2.68 3.43
CA SER A 105 4.18 -1.57 4.02
C SER A 105 5.39 -2.03 4.84
N GLY A 106 5.67 -3.32 4.90
CA GLY A 106 6.71 -3.85 5.78
C GLY A 106 6.44 -3.56 7.26
N GLU A 107 5.18 -3.51 7.68
CA GLU A 107 4.69 -3.19 9.03
C GLU A 107 4.92 -1.72 9.45
N THR A 108 5.24 -0.81 8.50
CA THR A 108 5.57 0.58 8.82
C THR A 108 4.35 1.50 8.94
N PHE A 109 3.25 1.17 8.26
CA PHE A 109 1.98 1.89 8.37
C PHE A 109 0.76 1.01 8.07
N SER A 110 -0.42 1.55 8.32
CA SER A 110 -1.72 0.90 8.09
C SER A 110 -2.66 1.80 7.30
N VAL A 111 -3.84 1.28 6.98
CA VAL A 111 -4.95 2.08 6.47
C VAL A 111 -5.47 2.97 7.59
N VAL A 112 -5.57 4.27 7.33
CA VAL A 112 -6.08 5.26 8.30
C VAL A 112 -7.54 5.62 8.07
N GLN A 113 -8.06 5.37 6.89
CA GLN A 113 -9.46 5.62 6.52
C GLN A 113 -9.90 4.72 5.39
N VAL A 114 -11.09 4.14 5.51
CA VAL A 114 -11.82 3.54 4.39
C VAL A 114 -13.11 4.32 4.19
N GLU A 115 -13.41 4.67 2.95
CA GLU A 115 -14.65 5.32 2.55
C GLU A 115 -15.32 4.46 1.47
N ARG A 116 -16.61 4.22 1.61
CA ARG A 116 -17.42 3.53 0.60
C ARG A 116 -18.36 4.51 -0.08
N GLY A 117 -18.56 4.36 -1.38
CA GLY A 117 -19.49 5.20 -2.13
C GLY A 117 -19.47 4.93 -3.63
N ASN A 118 -20.24 5.72 -4.38
CA ASN A 118 -20.38 5.60 -5.83
C ASN A 118 -19.57 6.63 -6.62
N ARG A 119 -18.79 7.47 -5.95
CA ARG A 119 -17.87 8.44 -6.56
C ARG A 119 -16.49 7.83 -6.74
N THR A 120 -15.55 8.61 -7.24
CA THR A 120 -14.16 8.22 -7.37
C THR A 120 -13.25 9.18 -6.60
N ARG A 121 -12.12 8.65 -6.13
CA ARG A 121 -11.01 9.41 -5.56
C ARG A 121 -9.75 9.26 -6.42
N GLU A 122 -9.92 8.86 -7.67
CA GLU A 122 -8.80 8.71 -8.62
C GLU A 122 -8.00 10.01 -8.69
N LYS A 123 -6.68 9.89 -8.71
CA LYS A 123 -5.72 11.00 -8.75
C LYS A 123 -5.79 11.96 -7.54
N VAL A 124 -6.44 11.55 -6.45
CA VAL A 124 -6.43 12.31 -5.20
C VAL A 124 -5.31 11.78 -4.31
N ALA A 125 -4.32 12.61 -4.02
CA ALA A 125 -3.15 12.24 -3.23
C ALA A 125 -3.51 11.59 -1.88
N GLY A 126 -2.80 10.53 -1.53
CA GLY A 126 -3.02 9.73 -0.33
C GLY A 126 -4.21 8.78 -0.39
N TRP A 127 -4.89 8.63 -1.54
CA TRP A 127 -5.98 7.68 -1.74
C TRP A 127 -5.62 6.60 -2.76
N ILE A 128 -6.05 5.37 -2.50
CA ILE A 128 -6.18 4.33 -3.50
C ILE A 128 -7.67 4.11 -3.74
N THR A 129 -8.10 4.29 -4.99
CA THR A 129 -9.49 4.00 -5.41
C THR A 129 -9.58 2.57 -5.91
N VAL A 130 -10.56 1.82 -5.40
CA VAL A 130 -10.92 0.49 -5.91
C VAL A 130 -12.24 0.61 -6.65
N LYS A 131 -12.26 0.18 -7.92
CA LYS A 131 -13.46 0.21 -8.77
C LYS A 131 -13.70 -1.12 -9.49
N TRP A 132 -14.90 -1.24 -10.04
CA TRP A 132 -15.43 -2.44 -10.67
C TRP A 132 -15.79 -2.14 -12.13
N PRO A 133 -14.83 -2.30 -13.07
CA PRO A 133 -15.12 -2.04 -14.49
C PRO A 133 -16.12 -3.05 -15.04
N THR A 134 -17.01 -2.58 -15.89
CA THR A 134 -17.93 -3.44 -16.68
C THR A 134 -17.35 -3.79 -18.04
N THR A 135 -16.35 -3.04 -18.49
CA THR A 135 -15.61 -3.36 -19.70
C THR A 135 -14.59 -4.46 -19.40
N SER A 136 -14.40 -5.34 -20.37
CA SER A 136 -13.42 -6.41 -20.24
C SER A 136 -12.01 -5.84 -19.97
N LEU A 137 -11.33 -6.39 -18.97
CA LEU A 137 -9.90 -6.18 -18.76
C LEU A 137 -9.05 -7.14 -19.63
N GLY A 138 -9.61 -7.67 -20.70
CA GLY A 138 -9.07 -8.78 -21.46
C GLY A 138 -9.29 -10.09 -20.72
N ASP A 139 -8.26 -10.88 -20.60
CA ASP A 139 -8.20 -12.14 -19.83
C ASP A 139 -7.84 -11.92 -18.34
N ARG A 140 -7.72 -10.65 -17.91
CA ARG A 140 -7.30 -10.28 -16.55
C ARG A 140 -8.50 -10.11 -15.63
N CYS A 141 -8.32 -10.57 -14.41
CA CYS A 141 -9.28 -10.35 -13.33
C CYS A 141 -9.06 -9.05 -12.56
N GLY A 142 -7.87 -8.46 -12.65
CA GLY A 142 -7.53 -7.20 -12.02
C GLY A 142 -6.50 -6.40 -12.82
N ARG A 143 -6.37 -5.14 -12.46
CA ARG A 143 -5.35 -4.23 -12.96
C ARG A 143 -5.11 -3.10 -11.96
N SER A 144 -3.86 -2.68 -11.78
CA SER A 144 -3.52 -1.57 -10.90
C SER A 144 -2.50 -0.62 -11.52
N THR A 145 -2.50 0.62 -11.06
CA THR A 145 -1.37 1.52 -11.23
C THR A 145 -0.24 1.11 -10.28
N VAL A 146 1.01 1.19 -10.71
CA VAL A 146 2.15 0.74 -9.90
C VAL A 146 2.76 1.93 -9.15
N GLY A 147 2.62 1.93 -7.81
CA GLY A 147 3.26 2.91 -6.92
C GLY A 147 2.92 4.36 -7.25
N VAL A 148 1.68 4.63 -7.65
CA VAL A 148 1.20 5.99 -7.98
C VAL A 148 0.38 6.54 -6.81
N ASP A 149 0.78 7.69 -6.28
CA ASP A 149 -0.04 8.41 -5.29
C ASP A 149 -1.34 8.90 -5.96
N GLY A 150 -2.48 8.64 -5.32
CA GLY A 150 -3.77 8.76 -5.97
C GLY A 150 -4.07 7.61 -6.94
N GLY A 151 -3.57 6.41 -6.64
CA GLY A 151 -3.61 5.23 -7.48
C GLY A 151 -5.00 4.60 -7.64
N LEU A 152 -5.05 3.63 -8.55
CA LEU A 152 -6.27 2.94 -8.96
C LEU A 152 -6.06 1.44 -8.94
N ILE A 153 -7.03 0.71 -8.37
CA ILE A 153 -7.21 -0.73 -8.49
C ILE A 153 -8.52 -1.00 -9.22
N GLU A 154 -8.49 -1.77 -10.29
CA GLU A 154 -9.64 -2.24 -11.04
C GLU A 154 -9.81 -3.74 -10.83
N LEU A 155 -10.98 -4.18 -10.36
CA LEU A 155 -11.29 -5.58 -10.09
C LEU A 155 -12.52 -6.01 -10.90
N ASN A 156 -12.36 -7.03 -11.75
CA ASN A 156 -13.46 -7.53 -12.57
C ASN A 156 -14.35 -8.45 -11.73
N ALA A 157 -15.47 -7.93 -11.23
CA ALA A 157 -16.43 -8.64 -10.39
C ALA A 157 -17.34 -9.61 -11.19
N THR A 158 -16.76 -10.34 -12.14
CA THR A 158 -17.48 -11.42 -12.84
C THR A 158 -17.25 -12.77 -12.16
N GLY A 159 -18.19 -13.71 -12.31
CA GLY A 159 -18.06 -15.05 -11.72
C GLY A 159 -16.79 -15.79 -12.14
N ALA A 160 -16.21 -15.46 -13.29
CA ALA A 160 -14.94 -16.01 -13.76
C ALA A 160 -13.77 -15.67 -12.84
N CYS A 161 -13.83 -14.53 -12.14
CA CYS A 161 -12.79 -14.05 -11.24
C CYS A 161 -13.04 -14.38 -9.76
N SER A 162 -14.01 -15.23 -9.48
CA SER A 162 -14.36 -15.65 -8.10
C SER A 162 -13.48 -16.78 -7.55
N CYS A 163 -12.75 -17.47 -8.41
CA CYS A 163 -12.02 -18.69 -8.04
C CYS A 163 -12.95 -19.78 -7.43
N GLY A 164 -14.25 -19.74 -7.75
CA GLY A 164 -15.26 -20.61 -7.17
C GLY A 164 -15.59 -20.31 -5.70
N MET A 165 -15.23 -19.13 -5.21
CA MET A 165 -15.62 -18.63 -3.88
C MET A 165 -17.01 -17.97 -3.92
N ALA A 166 -17.59 -17.72 -2.75
CA ALA A 166 -18.88 -17.01 -2.63
C ALA A 166 -18.79 -15.52 -3.00
N THR A 167 -17.59 -14.97 -3.01
CA THR A 167 -17.30 -13.59 -3.43
C THR A 167 -17.05 -13.54 -4.92
N ALA A 168 -17.40 -12.42 -5.57
CA ALA A 168 -17.09 -12.22 -6.99
C ALA A 168 -15.58 -12.10 -7.27
N ILE A 169 -14.79 -11.80 -6.25
CA ILE A 169 -13.33 -11.63 -6.31
C ILE A 169 -12.67 -12.47 -5.22
N TYR A 170 -11.57 -13.14 -5.53
CA TYR A 170 -10.84 -13.92 -4.54
C TYR A 170 -9.74 -13.08 -3.83
N PRO A 171 -9.44 -13.36 -2.54
CA PRO A 171 -8.56 -12.51 -1.73
C PRO A 171 -7.13 -12.35 -2.27
N ARG A 172 -6.54 -13.42 -2.84
CA ARG A 172 -5.20 -13.30 -3.44
C ARG A 172 -5.13 -12.23 -4.53
N LEU A 173 -6.18 -12.13 -5.39
CA LEU A 173 -6.22 -11.09 -6.42
C LEU A 173 -6.21 -9.70 -5.81
N VAL A 174 -7.01 -9.47 -4.76
CA VAL A 174 -7.04 -8.18 -4.05
C VAL A 174 -5.67 -7.83 -3.48
N ARG A 175 -4.98 -8.83 -2.89
CA ARG A 175 -3.61 -8.66 -2.36
C ARG A 175 -2.61 -8.35 -3.46
N HIS A 176 -2.72 -9.01 -4.61
CA HIS A 176 -1.88 -8.82 -5.78
C HIS A 176 -2.02 -7.41 -6.33
N GLU A 177 -3.24 -6.98 -6.61
CA GLU A 177 -3.50 -5.65 -7.15
C GLU A 177 -3.10 -4.54 -6.16
N LEU A 178 -3.28 -4.76 -4.86
CA LEU A 178 -2.78 -3.86 -3.83
C LEU A 178 -1.24 -3.84 -3.82
N GLY A 179 -0.58 -4.96 -4.05
CA GLY A 179 0.87 -5.02 -4.20
C GLY A 179 1.36 -4.08 -5.31
N HIS A 180 0.74 -4.12 -6.48
CA HIS A 180 1.02 -3.16 -7.55
C HIS A 180 0.77 -1.72 -7.11
N ALA A 181 -0.39 -1.43 -6.53
CA ALA A 181 -0.71 -0.09 -6.06
C ALA A 181 0.32 0.43 -5.04
N MET A 182 0.92 -0.46 -4.23
CA MET A 182 1.99 -0.15 -3.28
C MET A 182 3.39 0.00 -3.91
N GLY A 183 3.56 -0.39 -5.19
CA GLY A 183 4.80 -0.22 -5.94
C GLY A 183 5.57 -1.50 -6.23
N TYR A 184 4.95 -2.68 -6.06
CA TYR A 184 5.58 -3.97 -6.33
C TYR A 184 5.22 -4.50 -7.71
N TYR A 185 6.13 -5.25 -8.32
CA TYR A 185 6.01 -5.86 -9.62
C TYR A 185 5.91 -7.38 -9.52
N HIS A 186 5.66 -8.04 -10.64
CA HIS A 186 5.55 -9.48 -10.69
C HIS A 186 6.85 -10.20 -10.30
N THR A 187 6.65 -11.42 -9.79
CA THR A 187 7.70 -12.38 -9.48
C THR A 187 7.48 -13.67 -10.28
N ASP A 188 8.49 -14.53 -10.31
CA ASP A 188 8.51 -15.78 -11.07
C ASP A 188 8.03 -17.02 -10.28
N ASP A 189 7.78 -16.88 -8.98
CA ASP A 189 7.40 -18.00 -8.12
C ASP A 189 5.88 -18.05 -7.90
N VAL A 190 5.26 -19.18 -8.26
CA VAL A 190 3.81 -19.42 -8.08
C VAL A 190 3.35 -19.31 -6.62
N ALA A 191 4.26 -19.49 -5.65
CA ALA A 191 3.95 -19.35 -4.23
C ALA A 191 3.79 -17.88 -3.80
N ASP A 192 4.35 -16.94 -4.56
CA ASP A 192 4.24 -15.51 -4.30
C ASP A 192 2.86 -14.98 -4.69
N VAL A 193 2.35 -14.02 -3.93
CA VAL A 193 1.12 -13.30 -4.28
C VAL A 193 1.32 -12.50 -5.56
N MET A 194 2.52 -11.93 -5.76
CA MET A 194 2.87 -11.14 -6.96
C MET A 194 3.22 -12.00 -8.19
N TYR A 195 2.95 -13.30 -8.18
CA TYR A 195 3.05 -14.12 -9.38
C TYR A 195 2.06 -13.67 -10.46
N GLY A 196 2.57 -13.34 -11.66
CA GLY A 196 1.82 -12.63 -12.71
C GLY A 196 0.86 -13.51 -13.54
N GLN A 197 0.72 -14.81 -13.24
CA GLN A 197 -0.11 -15.71 -14.03
C GLN A 197 -1.28 -16.28 -13.22
N ALA A 198 -2.21 -16.95 -13.94
CA ALA A 198 -3.33 -17.62 -13.31
C ALA A 198 -2.87 -18.71 -12.32
N VAL A 199 -3.55 -18.79 -11.19
CA VAL A 199 -3.23 -19.73 -10.12
C VAL A 199 -4.33 -20.78 -9.96
N SER A 200 -3.99 -21.92 -9.37
CA SER A 200 -4.95 -22.95 -9.04
C SER A 200 -5.92 -22.47 -7.95
N ARG A 201 -7.11 -23.10 -7.89
CA ARG A 201 -8.13 -22.79 -6.87
C ARG A 201 -7.59 -22.88 -5.43
N ALA A 202 -6.68 -23.80 -5.15
CA ALA A 202 -6.07 -23.95 -3.83
C ALA A 202 -5.24 -22.72 -3.40
N ALA A 203 -4.79 -21.90 -4.36
CA ALA A 203 -3.97 -20.71 -4.12
C ALA A 203 -4.77 -19.39 -4.12
N CYS A 204 -6.11 -19.44 -4.14
CA CYS A 204 -6.95 -18.23 -4.25
C CYS A 204 -7.05 -17.42 -2.96
N ASP A 205 -6.66 -17.98 -1.82
CA ASP A 205 -6.61 -17.27 -0.54
C ASP A 205 -5.29 -17.52 0.17
N VAL A 206 -4.18 -17.08 -0.44
CA VAL A 206 -2.85 -17.11 0.17
C VAL A 206 -2.41 -15.72 0.57
N LEU A 207 -1.61 -15.66 1.62
CA LEU A 207 -0.95 -14.43 2.07
C LEU A 207 0.35 -14.23 1.28
N PRO A 208 0.87 -13.00 1.20
CA PRO A 208 2.22 -12.76 0.71
C PRO A 208 3.23 -13.70 1.36
N SER A 209 4.11 -14.27 0.55
CA SER A 209 5.13 -15.23 1.01
C SER A 209 6.09 -14.59 2.02
N ASP A 210 6.83 -15.40 2.77
CA ASP A 210 7.85 -14.89 3.68
C ASP A 210 8.93 -14.10 2.96
N ARG A 211 9.22 -14.49 1.71
CA ARG A 211 10.16 -13.79 0.84
C ARG A 211 9.64 -12.41 0.47
N GLU A 212 8.39 -12.31 0.00
CA GLU A 212 7.74 -11.03 -0.32
C GLU A 212 7.67 -10.12 0.90
N ARG A 213 7.21 -10.63 2.05
CA ARG A 213 7.12 -9.86 3.30
C ARG A 213 8.46 -9.32 3.76
N ARG A 214 9.52 -10.13 3.68
CA ARG A 214 10.87 -9.71 4.02
C ARG A 214 11.36 -8.57 3.11
N HIS A 215 11.17 -8.72 1.79
CA HIS A 215 11.62 -7.71 0.83
C HIS A 215 10.76 -6.44 0.85
N ALA A 216 9.49 -6.53 1.20
CA ALA A 216 8.67 -5.36 1.50
C ALA A 216 9.22 -4.56 2.69
N ARG A 217 9.66 -5.23 3.77
CA ARG A 217 10.35 -4.54 4.88
C ARG A 217 11.62 -3.83 4.43
N PHE A 218 12.45 -4.47 3.60
CA PHE A 218 13.64 -3.80 3.04
C PHE A 218 13.28 -2.58 2.20
N ALA A 219 12.26 -2.67 1.34
CA ALA A 219 11.82 -1.57 0.50
C ALA A 219 11.36 -0.35 1.31
N HIS A 220 10.75 -0.56 2.48
CA HIS A 220 10.29 0.52 3.35
C HIS A 220 11.33 0.99 4.37
N SER A 221 12.30 0.16 4.74
CA SER A 221 13.38 0.54 5.67
C SER A 221 14.46 1.40 5.01
N ASN A 222 14.73 1.19 3.72
CA ASN A 222 15.70 1.99 2.98
C ASN A 222 15.12 3.38 2.69
N ARG A 223 15.47 4.34 3.53
CA ARG A 223 15.24 5.77 3.26
C ARG A 223 16.23 6.17 2.17
N GLN A 224 15.76 6.20 0.92
CA GLN A 224 16.48 6.88 -0.15
C GLN A 224 16.35 8.39 0.02
#